data_1a02b711714a6d15348c7a8e1d7b4de5
#
_entry.id   1a02b711714a6d15348c7a8e1d7b4de5
#
_cell.length_a   1.000
_cell.length_b   1.000
_cell.length_c   1.000
_cell.angle_alpha   90.00
_cell.angle_beta   90.00
_cell.angle_gamma   90.00
#
_symmetry.space_group_name_H-M   'P 1'
#
loop_
_entity.id
_entity.type
_entity.pdbx_description
1 polymer ?
#
loop_
_entity_poly.entity_id
_entity_poly.type
_entity_poly.pdbx_seq_one_letter_code
_entity_poly.pdbx_strand_id
1 'polypeptide(L)'
;MSATRPTADGNTRHAVNRIAPLRFVIGFGVVSALADVVYEGARSVIGPYLGSLGASAALVGFITGAGEACALVLRLVTGRLSDRTGRPWPQTIAGYALTAVCVPLVAVTGNLAAAGLLYNGERVGKAVRAPARDTMLAHASADLGRGYAFGVHEALDQIGAMTGPLLIAAALALGEDYRLAFALLAVPGALALLSLGRLRRLAPDPVAWEPAARVAEKKRLRLGTDLPGQFWRYAAFSAATMFGFATWAVLAFHLAHRHLAPTAAVPVLYAVAMASASVTAVGFGRLYDRVGLRGLLTLPPVAAAVPLLAFAAVPALFVLGAVVWGAGMGIHDSTMRAAVADLVPADRRGTGYGTFTAVYGLAWLAGSSLIGLLYEHGTAAVTGFVIAVQAVALLLLVPVLRSR
;
A
#
# COMPACT_ATOMS: atom_id res chain seq x y z
N MET A 1 -19.16 -44.07 49.57
CA MET A 1 -18.89 -44.54 48.20
C MET A 1 -19.81 -43.80 47.25
N SER A 2 -19.31 -42.80 46.57
CA SER A 2 -19.96 -42.21 45.40
C SER A 2 -18.84 -41.70 44.50
N ALA A 3 -18.59 -42.45 43.43
CA ALA A 3 -17.58 -42.12 42.42
C ALA A 3 -18.18 -41.12 41.45
N THR A 4 -17.70 -39.89 41.48
CA THR A 4 -17.95 -38.89 40.44
C THR A 4 -17.08 -39.23 39.20
N ARG A 5 -17.74 -39.62 38.11
CA ARG A 5 -17.13 -39.75 36.76
C ARG A 5 -16.66 -38.38 36.28
N PRO A 6 -15.47 -38.27 35.73
CA PRO A 6 -15.11 -37.04 35.00
C PRO A 6 -15.90 -36.96 33.69
N THR A 7 -16.61 -35.88 33.49
CA THR A 7 -17.27 -35.51 32.24
C THR A 7 -16.19 -35.33 31.18
N ALA A 8 -16.34 -36.06 30.08
CA ALA A 8 -15.50 -35.92 28.87
C ALA A 8 -15.69 -34.54 28.30
N ASP A 9 -14.72 -33.67 28.50
CA ASP A 9 -14.63 -32.37 27.80
C ASP A 9 -14.46 -32.60 26.31
N GLY A 10 -15.30 -31.89 25.58
CA GLY A 10 -15.41 -31.97 24.13
C GLY A 10 -14.08 -31.76 23.44
N ASN A 11 -13.68 -32.79 22.73
CA ASN A 11 -12.54 -32.86 21.84
C ASN A 11 -12.71 -31.86 20.68
N THR A 12 -12.47 -30.58 20.88
CA THR A 12 -12.21 -29.61 19.81
C THR A 12 -10.88 -30.02 19.18
N ARG A 13 -10.96 -30.82 18.12
CA ARG A 13 -9.81 -31.13 17.26
C ARG A 13 -9.25 -29.81 16.74
N HIS A 14 -8.25 -29.26 17.42
CA HIS A 14 -7.44 -28.18 16.87
C HIS A 14 -6.86 -28.71 15.54
N ALA A 15 -7.20 -28.02 14.46
CA ALA A 15 -6.67 -28.39 13.15
C ALA A 15 -5.15 -28.18 13.18
N VAL A 16 -4.40 -29.27 13.06
CA VAL A 16 -2.94 -29.25 13.15
C VAL A 16 -2.37 -28.69 11.87
N ASN A 17 -1.51 -27.67 12.00
CA ASN A 17 -0.77 -27.12 10.87
C ASN A 17 0.21 -28.17 10.33
N ARG A 18 0.18 -28.38 8.99
CA ARG A 18 0.97 -29.42 8.29
C ARG A 18 2.29 -28.89 7.75
N ILE A 19 2.58 -27.60 7.93
CA ILE A 19 3.82 -26.96 7.48
C ILE A 19 4.46 -26.16 8.59
N ALA A 20 5.78 -25.97 8.50
CA ALA A 20 6.54 -25.14 9.42
C ALA A 20 6.23 -23.64 9.23
N PRO A 21 6.37 -22.81 10.29
CA PRO A 21 6.11 -21.37 10.24
C PRO A 21 6.84 -20.62 9.10
N LEU A 22 8.12 -20.94 8.88
CA LEU A 22 8.89 -20.31 7.77
C LEU A 22 8.32 -20.65 6.40
N ARG A 23 7.89 -21.90 6.18
CA ARG A 23 7.24 -22.29 4.91
C ARG A 23 5.89 -21.57 4.72
N PHE A 24 5.19 -21.30 5.82
CA PHE A 24 3.97 -20.49 5.78
C PHE A 24 4.28 -19.03 5.37
N VAL A 25 5.30 -18.41 5.99
CA VAL A 25 5.73 -17.04 5.66
C VAL A 25 6.12 -16.92 4.19
N ILE A 26 6.95 -17.85 3.68
CA ILE A 26 7.33 -17.88 2.26
C ILE A 26 6.11 -18.12 1.36
N GLY A 27 5.27 -19.11 1.69
CA GLY A 27 4.05 -19.38 0.93
C GLY A 27 3.10 -18.19 0.87
N PHE A 28 2.98 -17.46 1.99
CA PHE A 28 2.19 -16.23 2.04
C PHE A 28 2.83 -15.09 1.25
N GLY A 29 4.16 -14.97 1.30
CA GLY A 29 4.92 -14.04 0.47
C GLY A 29 4.70 -14.29 -1.04
N VAL A 30 4.66 -15.56 -1.48
CA VAL A 30 4.33 -15.91 -2.86
C VAL A 30 2.89 -15.50 -3.23
N VAL A 31 1.91 -15.73 -2.34
CA VAL A 31 0.52 -15.27 -2.55
C VAL A 31 0.47 -13.74 -2.68
N SER A 32 1.17 -13.04 -1.82
CA SER A 32 1.25 -11.57 -1.84
C SER A 32 1.95 -11.07 -3.11
N ALA A 33 3.08 -11.67 -3.48
CA ALA A 33 3.80 -11.34 -4.72
C ALA A 33 2.89 -11.47 -5.96
N LEU A 34 2.16 -12.58 -6.07
CA LEU A 34 1.21 -12.79 -7.18
C LEU A 34 0.07 -11.76 -7.19
N ALA A 35 -0.43 -11.39 -6.01
CA ALA A 35 -1.45 -10.35 -5.89
C ALA A 35 -0.89 -8.96 -6.20
N ASP A 36 0.38 -8.71 -5.87
CA ASP A 36 1.05 -7.44 -6.18
C ASP A 36 1.39 -7.32 -7.67
N VAL A 37 1.66 -8.44 -8.37
CA VAL A 37 1.67 -8.46 -9.85
C VAL A 37 0.34 -7.92 -10.41
N VAL A 38 -0.79 -8.36 -9.87
CA VAL A 38 -2.11 -7.89 -10.31
C VAL A 38 -2.31 -6.42 -9.99
N TYR A 39 -2.08 -6.04 -8.77
CA TYR A 39 -2.38 -4.73 -8.24
C TYR A 39 -1.43 -3.64 -8.75
N GLU A 40 -0.12 -3.86 -8.68
CA GLU A 40 0.87 -2.86 -9.13
C GLU A 40 0.95 -2.81 -10.65
N GLY A 41 0.67 -3.94 -11.32
CA GLY A 41 0.47 -3.96 -12.77
C GLY A 41 -0.66 -3.01 -13.18
N ALA A 42 -1.84 -3.14 -12.59
CA ALA A 42 -2.97 -2.25 -12.86
C ALA A 42 -2.66 -0.79 -12.50
N ARG A 43 -2.04 -0.55 -11.33
CA ARG A 43 -1.68 0.79 -10.84
C ARG A 43 -0.73 1.52 -11.79
N SER A 44 0.15 0.80 -12.46
CA SER A 44 1.14 1.39 -13.38
C SER A 44 0.49 2.11 -14.56
N VAL A 45 -0.70 1.68 -15.00
CA VAL A 45 -1.38 2.18 -16.22
C VAL A 45 -2.80 2.70 -16.00
N ILE A 46 -3.32 2.68 -14.79
CA ILE A 46 -4.72 3.08 -14.54
C ILE A 46 -4.99 4.52 -14.97
N GLY A 47 -4.03 5.45 -14.77
CA GLY A 47 -4.16 6.83 -15.19
C GLY A 47 -4.37 6.99 -16.71
N PRO A 48 -3.45 6.48 -17.54
CA PRO A 48 -3.60 6.44 -18.99
C PRO A 48 -4.87 5.73 -19.45
N TYR A 49 -5.21 4.60 -18.83
CA TYR A 49 -6.42 3.83 -19.20
C TYR A 49 -7.70 4.62 -18.93
N LEU A 50 -7.85 5.23 -17.75
CA LEU A 50 -9.00 6.10 -17.47
C LEU A 50 -9.05 7.28 -18.44
N GLY A 51 -7.90 7.85 -18.80
CA GLY A 51 -7.80 8.90 -19.81
C GLY A 51 -8.28 8.44 -21.18
N SER A 52 -7.95 7.21 -21.61
CA SER A 52 -8.45 6.64 -22.88
C SER A 52 -9.97 6.40 -22.87
N LEU A 53 -10.58 6.27 -21.70
CA LEU A 53 -12.03 6.22 -21.51
C LEU A 53 -12.69 7.61 -21.39
N GLY A 54 -11.93 8.71 -21.57
CA GLY A 54 -12.43 10.08 -21.53
C GLY A 54 -12.37 10.73 -20.14
N ALA A 55 -11.63 10.17 -19.18
CA ALA A 55 -11.44 10.83 -17.89
C ALA A 55 -10.56 12.06 -18.04
N SER A 56 -10.94 13.17 -17.37
CA SER A 56 -10.06 14.29 -17.14
C SER A 56 -9.01 13.96 -16.08
N ALA A 57 -7.94 14.74 -15.99
CA ALA A 57 -6.92 14.58 -14.96
C ALA A 57 -7.50 14.73 -13.54
N ALA A 58 -8.49 15.62 -13.36
CA ALA A 58 -9.23 15.77 -12.11
C ALA A 58 -9.91 14.45 -11.69
N LEU A 59 -10.58 13.81 -12.63
CA LEU A 59 -11.28 12.56 -12.37
C LEU A 59 -10.31 11.39 -12.13
N VAL A 60 -9.19 11.32 -12.85
CA VAL A 60 -8.09 10.35 -12.59
C VAL A 60 -7.56 10.55 -11.17
N GLY A 61 -7.24 11.79 -10.79
CA GLY A 61 -6.75 12.13 -9.45
C GLY A 61 -7.74 11.74 -8.34
N PHE A 62 -9.04 12.04 -8.55
CA PHE A 62 -10.10 11.68 -7.62
C PHE A 62 -10.27 10.16 -7.48
N ILE A 63 -10.42 9.43 -8.59
CA ILE A 63 -10.64 7.96 -8.57
C ILE A 63 -9.48 7.26 -7.88
N THR A 64 -8.23 7.61 -8.23
CA THR A 64 -7.05 6.96 -7.67
C THR A 64 -6.79 7.38 -6.23
N GLY A 65 -7.01 8.64 -5.89
CA GLY A 65 -6.94 9.13 -4.52
C GLY A 65 -8.00 8.51 -3.61
N ALA A 66 -9.24 8.36 -4.09
CA ALA A 66 -10.31 7.68 -3.37
C ALA A 66 -9.95 6.21 -3.08
N GLY A 67 -9.33 5.54 -4.04
CA GLY A 67 -8.82 4.18 -3.85
C GLY A 67 -7.80 4.09 -2.72
N GLU A 68 -6.80 4.96 -2.70
CA GLU A 68 -5.78 4.96 -1.65
C GLU A 68 -6.39 5.33 -0.28
N ALA A 69 -7.29 6.31 -0.23
CA ALA A 69 -8.02 6.63 0.99
C ALA A 69 -8.84 5.43 1.49
N CYS A 70 -9.58 4.75 0.61
CA CYS A 70 -10.30 3.52 0.96
C CYS A 70 -9.35 2.45 1.51
N ALA A 71 -8.22 2.21 0.83
CA ALA A 71 -7.24 1.21 1.26
C ALA A 71 -6.68 1.48 2.65
N LEU A 72 -6.54 2.75 3.05
CA LEU A 72 -5.94 3.16 4.32
C LEU A 72 -6.99 3.35 5.43
N VAL A 73 -8.10 4.03 5.14
CA VAL A 73 -9.14 4.35 6.14
C VAL A 73 -9.93 3.10 6.55
N LEU A 74 -10.30 2.26 5.58
CA LEU A 74 -11.07 1.05 5.87
C LEU A 74 -10.30 0.03 6.73
N ARG A 75 -8.96 0.09 6.78
CA ARG A 75 -8.18 -0.76 7.70
C ARG A 75 -8.55 -0.57 9.16
N LEU A 76 -9.03 0.62 9.54
CA LEU A 76 -9.55 0.87 10.90
C LEU A 76 -10.75 -0.02 11.24
N VAL A 77 -11.63 -0.25 10.27
CA VAL A 77 -12.81 -1.09 10.43
C VAL A 77 -12.47 -2.56 10.29
N THR A 78 -11.73 -2.91 9.24
CA THR A 78 -11.39 -4.30 8.92
C THR A 78 -10.42 -4.92 9.89
N GLY A 79 -9.51 -4.13 10.49
CA GLY A 79 -8.66 -4.56 11.60
C GLY A 79 -9.48 -4.94 12.83
N ARG A 80 -10.46 -4.08 13.22
CA ARG A 80 -11.38 -4.40 14.32
C ARG A 80 -12.24 -5.63 14.04
N LEU A 81 -12.65 -5.81 12.80
CA LEU A 81 -13.42 -6.99 12.38
C LEU A 81 -12.57 -8.25 12.53
N SER A 82 -11.30 -8.20 12.11
CA SER A 82 -10.34 -9.31 12.29
C SER A 82 -10.18 -9.68 13.76
N ASP A 83 -9.99 -8.67 14.63
CA ASP A 83 -9.81 -8.88 16.07
C ASP A 83 -11.06 -9.45 16.75
N ARG A 84 -12.26 -9.00 16.35
CA ARG A 84 -13.55 -9.44 16.93
C ARG A 84 -13.92 -10.84 16.49
N THR A 85 -13.72 -11.16 15.22
CA THR A 85 -14.13 -12.46 14.68
C THR A 85 -13.15 -13.59 15.02
N GLY A 86 -11.86 -13.26 15.21
CA GLY A 86 -10.81 -14.24 15.40
C GLY A 86 -10.65 -15.21 14.22
N ARG A 87 -11.22 -14.86 13.06
CA ARG A 87 -11.24 -15.70 11.84
C ARG A 87 -10.51 -15.01 10.69
N PRO A 88 -9.16 -15.01 10.68
CA PRO A 88 -8.40 -14.26 9.68
C PRO A 88 -8.54 -14.81 8.25
N TRP A 89 -8.72 -16.13 8.08
CA TRP A 89 -8.79 -16.76 6.76
C TRP A 89 -9.93 -16.27 5.87
N PRO A 90 -11.21 -16.21 6.31
CA PRO A 90 -12.30 -15.73 5.47
C PRO A 90 -12.08 -14.29 5.01
N GLN A 91 -11.61 -13.42 5.89
CA GLN A 91 -11.34 -12.03 5.58
C GLN A 91 -10.19 -11.90 4.56
N THR A 92 -9.12 -12.64 4.75
CA THR A 92 -7.98 -12.68 3.83
C THR A 92 -8.40 -13.17 2.44
N ILE A 93 -9.14 -14.28 2.37
CA ILE A 93 -9.60 -14.84 1.10
C ILE A 93 -10.54 -13.86 0.38
N ALA A 94 -11.48 -13.23 1.09
CA ALA A 94 -12.38 -12.23 0.49
C ALA A 94 -11.59 -11.05 -0.09
N GLY A 95 -10.58 -10.54 0.61
CA GLY A 95 -9.76 -9.44 0.13
C GLY A 95 -8.91 -9.80 -1.09
N TYR A 96 -8.28 -10.98 -1.12
CA TYR A 96 -7.54 -11.45 -2.31
C TYR A 96 -8.48 -11.77 -3.48
N ALA A 97 -9.68 -12.29 -3.23
CA ALA A 97 -10.67 -12.52 -4.27
C ALA A 97 -11.12 -11.22 -4.94
N LEU A 98 -11.34 -10.15 -4.15
CA LEU A 98 -11.64 -8.82 -4.71
C LEU A 98 -10.51 -8.34 -5.63
N THR A 99 -9.25 -8.46 -5.24
CA THR A 99 -8.11 -8.09 -6.09
C THR A 99 -8.09 -8.93 -7.38
N ALA A 100 -8.20 -10.25 -7.26
CA ALA A 100 -8.10 -11.19 -8.38
C ALA A 100 -9.27 -11.10 -9.35
N VAL A 101 -10.42 -10.57 -8.93
CA VAL A 101 -11.63 -10.43 -9.76
C VAL A 101 -11.76 -9.00 -10.30
N CYS A 102 -11.65 -7.98 -9.44
CA CYS A 102 -11.91 -6.60 -9.85
C CYS A 102 -10.92 -6.11 -10.91
N VAL A 103 -9.63 -6.43 -10.77
CA VAL A 103 -8.61 -5.93 -11.71
C VAL A 103 -8.79 -6.54 -13.11
N PRO A 104 -8.86 -7.87 -13.31
CA PRO A 104 -9.09 -8.42 -14.65
C PRO A 104 -10.44 -8.03 -15.28
N LEU A 105 -11.48 -7.80 -14.46
CA LEU A 105 -12.77 -7.34 -14.95
C LEU A 105 -12.70 -5.94 -15.59
N VAL A 106 -11.68 -5.13 -15.29
CA VAL A 106 -11.43 -3.87 -15.98
C VAL A 106 -11.24 -4.09 -17.49
N ALA A 107 -10.68 -5.23 -17.90
CA ALA A 107 -10.49 -5.60 -19.30
C ALA A 107 -11.79 -5.64 -20.13
N VAL A 108 -12.89 -6.02 -19.51
CA VAL A 108 -14.19 -6.18 -20.21
C VAL A 108 -15.09 -4.95 -20.08
N THR A 109 -14.66 -3.92 -19.34
CA THR A 109 -15.41 -2.68 -19.23
C THR A 109 -14.98 -1.68 -20.33
N GLY A 110 -15.93 -1.09 -21.02
CA GLY A 110 -15.70 0.08 -21.87
C GLY A 110 -16.22 1.37 -21.22
N ASN A 111 -16.55 1.32 -19.94
CA ASN A 111 -17.23 2.38 -19.22
C ASN A 111 -16.34 2.92 -18.10
N LEU A 112 -16.14 4.25 -18.11
CA LEU A 112 -15.28 4.95 -17.15
C LEU A 112 -15.72 4.74 -15.69
N ALA A 113 -17.02 4.80 -15.40
CA ALA A 113 -17.52 4.64 -14.04
C ALA A 113 -17.30 3.20 -13.54
N ALA A 114 -17.55 2.19 -14.40
CA ALA A 114 -17.30 0.80 -14.07
C ALA A 114 -15.82 0.51 -13.84
N ALA A 115 -14.93 1.06 -14.66
CA ALA A 115 -13.48 0.94 -14.50
C ALA A 115 -13.01 1.54 -13.16
N GLY A 116 -13.49 2.74 -12.84
CA GLY A 116 -13.21 3.41 -11.57
C GLY A 116 -13.72 2.65 -10.35
N LEU A 117 -14.93 2.07 -10.43
CA LEU A 117 -15.51 1.24 -9.36
C LEU A 117 -14.72 -0.05 -9.16
N LEU A 118 -14.33 -0.74 -10.24
CA LEU A 118 -13.52 -1.96 -10.15
C LEU A 118 -12.13 -1.68 -9.59
N TYR A 119 -11.48 -0.60 -10.03
CA TYR A 119 -10.22 -0.18 -9.44
C TYR A 119 -10.35 0.08 -7.94
N ASN A 120 -11.38 0.79 -7.51
CA ASN A 120 -11.64 1.04 -6.08
C ASN A 120 -12.04 -0.25 -5.33
N GLY A 121 -12.73 -1.18 -5.97
CA GLY A 121 -13.05 -2.51 -5.43
C GLY A 121 -11.79 -3.29 -5.05
N GLU A 122 -10.75 -3.22 -5.88
CA GLU A 122 -9.45 -3.78 -5.54
C GLU A 122 -8.84 -3.10 -4.31
N ARG A 123 -8.92 -1.75 -4.18
CA ARG A 123 -8.44 -1.01 -3.00
C ARG A 123 -9.16 -1.42 -1.72
N VAL A 124 -10.47 -1.64 -1.79
CA VAL A 124 -11.27 -2.23 -0.70
C VAL A 124 -10.75 -3.64 -0.37
N GLY A 125 -10.48 -4.47 -1.38
CA GLY A 125 -9.85 -5.78 -1.20
C GLY A 125 -8.54 -5.71 -0.42
N LYS A 126 -7.67 -4.75 -0.74
CA LYS A 126 -6.41 -4.49 -0.02
C LYS A 126 -6.67 -4.11 1.44
N ALA A 127 -7.66 -3.24 1.71
CA ALA A 127 -8.04 -2.86 3.07
C ALA A 127 -8.56 -4.04 3.88
N VAL A 128 -9.31 -4.94 3.25
CA VAL A 128 -9.92 -6.11 3.89
C VAL A 128 -8.85 -7.14 4.24
N ARG A 129 -7.95 -7.49 3.29
CA ARG A 129 -6.98 -8.57 3.51
C ARG A 129 -5.82 -8.20 4.44
N ALA A 130 -5.35 -6.93 4.41
CA ALA A 130 -4.08 -6.56 5.02
C ALA A 130 -4.03 -6.81 6.54
N PRO A 131 -5.00 -6.39 7.39
CA PRO A 131 -4.92 -6.63 8.83
C PRO A 131 -4.96 -8.12 9.20
N ALA A 132 -5.80 -8.91 8.53
CA ALA A 132 -5.93 -10.33 8.79
C ALA A 132 -4.67 -11.11 8.36
N ARG A 133 -4.09 -10.76 7.20
CA ARG A 133 -2.81 -11.28 6.73
C ARG A 133 -1.69 -11.00 7.73
N ASP A 134 -1.54 -9.75 8.12
CA ASP A 134 -0.46 -9.31 9.00
C ASP A 134 -0.56 -10.00 10.37
N THR A 135 -1.78 -10.24 10.85
CA THR A 135 -2.03 -11.02 12.07
C THR A 135 -1.53 -12.47 11.93
N MET A 136 -1.86 -13.14 10.83
CA MET A 136 -1.39 -14.52 10.59
C MET A 136 0.13 -14.61 10.46
N LEU A 137 0.75 -13.64 9.77
CA LEU A 137 2.21 -13.55 9.67
C LEU A 137 2.86 -13.28 11.03
N ALA A 138 2.26 -12.45 11.88
CA ALA A 138 2.75 -12.17 13.22
C ALA A 138 2.74 -13.43 14.10
N HIS A 139 1.69 -14.26 14.02
CA HIS A 139 1.65 -15.54 14.74
C HIS A 139 2.73 -16.52 14.24
N ALA A 140 2.86 -16.66 12.91
CA ALA A 140 3.87 -17.54 12.32
C ALA A 140 5.32 -17.06 12.58
N SER A 141 5.52 -15.78 12.87
CA SER A 141 6.84 -15.20 13.14
C SER A 141 7.27 -15.24 14.60
N ALA A 142 6.46 -15.80 15.51
CA ALA A 142 6.71 -15.77 16.96
C ALA A 142 8.09 -16.30 17.34
N ASP A 143 8.50 -17.43 16.73
CA ASP A 143 9.80 -18.09 17.00
C ASP A 143 10.86 -17.82 15.93
N LEU A 144 10.49 -17.25 14.76
CA LEU A 144 11.41 -16.95 13.65
C LEU A 144 12.11 -15.58 13.81
N GLY A 145 11.59 -14.72 14.67
CA GLY A 145 11.91 -13.29 14.68
C GLY A 145 11.05 -12.51 13.69
N ARG A 146 10.26 -11.58 14.24
CA ARG A 146 9.28 -10.79 13.46
C ARG A 146 9.94 -10.00 12.32
N GLY A 147 11.09 -9.37 12.59
CA GLY A 147 11.82 -8.61 11.58
C GLY A 147 12.22 -9.45 10.38
N TYR A 148 12.75 -10.64 10.61
CA TYR A 148 13.14 -11.57 9.55
C TYR A 148 11.93 -12.04 8.72
N ALA A 149 10.86 -12.50 9.39
CA ALA A 149 9.68 -13.02 8.71
C ALA A 149 8.98 -11.95 7.85
N PHE A 150 8.77 -10.74 8.41
CA PHE A 150 8.21 -9.63 7.63
C PHE A 150 9.17 -9.14 6.54
N GLY A 151 10.48 -9.20 6.75
CA GLY A 151 11.49 -8.87 5.73
C GLY A 151 11.45 -9.82 4.54
N VAL A 152 11.32 -11.14 4.79
CA VAL A 152 11.16 -12.14 3.71
C VAL A 152 9.84 -11.90 2.94
N HIS A 153 8.76 -11.64 3.65
CA HIS A 153 7.48 -11.32 3.02
C HIS A 153 7.56 -10.06 2.14
N GLU A 154 8.13 -8.98 2.66
CA GLU A 154 8.30 -7.71 1.95
C GLU A 154 9.17 -7.85 0.70
N ALA A 155 10.26 -8.63 0.79
CA ALA A 155 11.12 -8.89 -0.37
C ALA A 155 10.37 -9.59 -1.51
N LEU A 156 9.46 -10.52 -1.19
CA LEU A 156 8.61 -11.18 -2.18
C LEU A 156 7.55 -10.22 -2.74
N ASP A 157 6.93 -9.38 -1.91
CA ASP A 157 6.00 -8.33 -2.34
C ASP A 157 6.67 -7.40 -3.37
N GLN A 158 7.92 -6.97 -3.12
CA GLN A 158 8.66 -6.09 -4.03
C GLN A 158 8.95 -6.76 -5.38
N ILE A 159 9.19 -8.07 -5.43
CA ILE A 159 9.32 -8.81 -6.69
C ILE A 159 8.00 -8.71 -7.47
N GLY A 160 6.86 -8.90 -6.82
CA GLY A 160 5.54 -8.73 -7.42
C GLY A 160 5.30 -7.32 -7.94
N ALA A 161 5.64 -6.32 -7.12
CA ALA A 161 5.47 -4.90 -7.44
C ALA A 161 6.27 -4.44 -8.67
N MET A 162 7.39 -5.08 -8.95
CA MET A 162 8.19 -4.82 -10.17
C MET A 162 7.72 -5.67 -11.35
N THR A 163 7.38 -6.93 -11.13
CA THR A 163 7.01 -7.87 -12.19
C THR A 163 5.67 -7.51 -12.84
N GLY A 164 4.69 -7.02 -12.04
CA GLY A 164 3.38 -6.63 -12.55
C GLY A 164 3.44 -5.56 -13.65
N PRO A 165 4.06 -4.40 -13.38
CA PRO A 165 4.25 -3.36 -14.40
C PRO A 165 5.01 -3.86 -15.63
N LEU A 166 6.04 -4.70 -15.46
CA LEU A 166 6.78 -5.26 -16.59
C LEU A 166 5.93 -6.21 -17.44
N LEU A 167 5.03 -7.00 -16.83
CA LEU A 167 4.05 -7.81 -17.54
C LEU A 167 3.09 -6.95 -18.36
N ILE A 168 2.60 -5.86 -17.79
CA ILE A 168 1.76 -4.88 -18.49
C ILE A 168 2.54 -4.23 -19.65
N ALA A 169 3.80 -3.85 -19.42
CA ALA A 169 4.66 -3.29 -20.47
C ALA A 169 4.81 -4.24 -21.65
N ALA A 170 5.08 -5.52 -21.37
CA ALA A 170 5.21 -6.55 -22.41
C ALA A 170 3.90 -6.73 -23.19
N ALA A 171 2.74 -6.75 -22.50
CA ALA A 171 1.43 -6.86 -23.15
C ALA A 171 1.14 -5.67 -24.06
N LEU A 172 1.43 -4.45 -23.61
CA LEU A 172 1.23 -3.23 -24.39
C LEU A 172 2.20 -3.12 -25.58
N ALA A 173 3.44 -3.63 -25.45
CA ALA A 173 4.39 -3.68 -26.55
C ALA A 173 3.96 -4.63 -27.68
N LEU A 174 3.15 -5.65 -27.38
CA LEU A 174 2.66 -6.61 -28.35
C LEU A 174 1.40 -6.15 -29.12
N GLY A 175 0.59 -5.24 -28.56
CA GLY A 175 -0.66 -4.88 -29.20
C GLY A 175 -1.26 -3.52 -28.81
N GLU A 176 -0.60 -2.76 -27.96
CA GLU A 176 -1.04 -1.46 -27.41
C GLU A 176 -2.45 -1.47 -26.79
N ASP A 177 -2.99 -2.67 -26.45
CA ASP A 177 -4.32 -2.85 -25.92
C ASP A 177 -4.32 -3.00 -24.40
N TYR A 178 -4.87 -2.02 -23.71
CA TYR A 178 -5.05 -2.07 -22.25
C TYR A 178 -5.96 -3.24 -21.82
N ARG A 179 -6.93 -3.64 -22.64
CA ARG A 179 -7.84 -4.75 -22.31
C ARG A 179 -7.07 -6.06 -22.20
N LEU A 180 -6.21 -6.34 -23.18
CA LEU A 180 -5.33 -7.52 -23.13
C LEU A 180 -4.42 -7.46 -21.90
N ALA A 181 -3.83 -6.29 -21.63
CA ALA A 181 -2.95 -6.10 -20.49
C ALA A 181 -3.65 -6.39 -19.16
N PHE A 182 -4.87 -5.87 -18.93
CA PHE A 182 -5.66 -6.18 -17.74
C PHE A 182 -6.12 -7.64 -17.70
N ALA A 183 -6.52 -8.23 -18.83
CA ALA A 183 -6.97 -9.63 -18.89
C ALA A 183 -5.85 -10.60 -18.48
N LEU A 184 -4.59 -10.35 -18.89
CA LEU A 184 -3.44 -11.16 -18.52
C LEU A 184 -3.21 -11.21 -17.01
N LEU A 185 -3.62 -10.18 -16.27
CA LEU A 185 -3.53 -10.18 -14.81
C LEU A 185 -4.48 -11.18 -14.13
N ALA A 186 -5.42 -11.77 -14.87
CA ALA A 186 -6.25 -12.89 -14.38
C ALA A 186 -5.40 -14.12 -14.03
N VAL A 187 -4.30 -14.34 -14.75
CA VAL A 187 -3.42 -15.50 -14.52
C VAL A 187 -2.75 -15.43 -13.14
N PRO A 188 -1.96 -14.38 -12.80
CA PRO A 188 -1.40 -14.27 -11.46
C PRO A 188 -2.48 -14.14 -10.38
N GLY A 189 -3.64 -13.52 -10.66
CA GLY A 189 -4.78 -13.49 -9.75
C GLY A 189 -5.33 -14.86 -9.40
N ALA A 190 -5.55 -15.72 -10.40
CA ALA A 190 -5.98 -17.10 -10.20
C ALA A 190 -4.93 -17.92 -9.44
N LEU A 191 -3.65 -17.78 -9.80
CA LEU A 191 -2.53 -18.44 -9.10
C LEU A 191 -2.44 -18.00 -7.64
N ALA A 192 -2.68 -16.72 -7.34
CA ALA A 192 -2.73 -16.22 -5.97
C ALA A 192 -3.85 -16.89 -5.16
N LEU A 193 -5.06 -17.00 -5.71
CA LEU A 193 -6.19 -17.64 -5.03
C LEU A 193 -5.98 -19.16 -4.86
N LEU A 194 -5.44 -19.84 -5.85
CA LEU A 194 -5.11 -21.26 -5.75
C LEU A 194 -4.04 -21.51 -4.68
N SER A 195 -2.98 -20.70 -4.68
CA SER A 195 -1.89 -20.74 -3.69
C SER A 195 -2.42 -20.46 -2.28
N LEU A 196 -3.29 -19.45 -2.13
CA LEU A 196 -3.94 -19.10 -0.87
C LEU A 196 -4.83 -20.24 -0.36
N GLY A 197 -5.63 -20.86 -1.24
CA GLY A 197 -6.46 -22.03 -0.91
C GLY A 197 -5.63 -23.22 -0.45
N ARG A 198 -4.50 -23.48 -1.12
CA ARG A 198 -3.54 -24.52 -0.70
C ARG A 198 -2.92 -24.19 0.67
N LEU A 199 -2.49 -22.95 0.85
CA LEU A 199 -1.86 -22.49 2.11
C LEU A 199 -2.83 -22.66 3.29
N ARG A 200 -4.11 -22.28 3.11
CA ARG A 200 -5.16 -22.51 4.12
C ARG A 200 -5.32 -23.98 4.50
N ARG A 201 -5.25 -24.88 3.52
CA ARG A 201 -5.36 -26.35 3.79
C ARG A 201 -4.16 -26.88 4.55
N LEU A 202 -2.96 -26.30 4.33
CA LEU A 202 -1.72 -26.69 4.96
C LEU A 202 -1.53 -26.08 6.35
N ALA A 203 -2.08 -24.89 6.57
CA ALA A 203 -2.01 -24.14 7.84
C ALA A 203 -3.39 -23.60 8.22
N PRO A 204 -4.34 -24.44 8.61
CA PRO A 204 -5.69 -24.03 8.93
C PRO A 204 -5.79 -23.15 10.17
N ASP A 205 -4.87 -23.27 11.12
CA ASP A 205 -4.84 -22.52 12.38
C ASP A 205 -3.47 -21.85 12.63
N PRO A 206 -3.22 -20.67 12.05
CA PRO A 206 -1.98 -19.94 12.26
C PRO A 206 -1.77 -19.46 13.71
N VAL A 207 -2.84 -19.34 14.51
CA VAL A 207 -2.77 -18.91 15.92
C VAL A 207 -2.04 -19.94 16.76
N ALA A 208 -2.12 -21.22 16.38
CA ALA A 208 -1.46 -22.31 17.10
C ALA A 208 0.08 -22.22 17.15
N TRP A 209 0.70 -21.34 16.36
CA TRP A 209 2.14 -21.07 16.43
C TRP A 209 2.53 -20.04 17.50
N GLU A 210 1.57 -19.34 18.09
CA GLU A 210 1.88 -18.38 19.14
C GLU A 210 1.70 -19.03 20.54
N PRO A 211 2.70 -18.93 21.47
CA PRO A 211 2.55 -19.42 22.83
C PRO A 211 1.36 -18.78 23.53
N ALA A 212 0.54 -19.61 24.22
CA ALA A 212 -0.70 -19.19 24.89
C ALA A 212 -0.53 -17.99 25.86
N ALA A 213 0.66 -17.86 26.47
CA ALA A 213 0.99 -16.74 27.35
C ALA A 213 0.99 -15.36 26.67
N ARG A 214 1.13 -15.28 25.35
CA ARG A 214 1.14 -14.01 24.58
C ARG A 214 -0.23 -13.62 24.02
N VAL A 215 -1.20 -14.51 24.03
CA VAL A 215 -2.56 -14.26 23.51
C VAL A 215 -3.42 -13.40 24.46
N ALA A 216 -2.98 -13.24 25.72
CA ALA A 216 -3.83 -12.83 26.83
C ALA A 216 -4.14 -11.31 26.95
N GLU A 217 -3.62 -10.42 26.09
CA GLU A 217 -3.88 -8.97 26.27
C GLU A 217 -4.42 -8.28 25.01
N LYS A 218 -5.67 -8.59 24.62
CA LYS A 218 -6.40 -7.80 23.61
C LYS A 218 -6.90 -6.48 24.24
N LYS A 219 -6.08 -5.43 24.22
CA LYS A 219 -6.52 -4.07 24.55
C LYS A 219 -7.45 -3.54 23.46
N ARG A 220 -8.62 -3.02 23.88
CA ARG A 220 -9.58 -2.38 22.98
C ARG A 220 -8.92 -1.16 22.31
N LEU A 221 -8.89 -1.15 20.99
CA LEU A 221 -8.50 0.03 20.21
C LEU A 221 -9.48 1.16 20.56
N ARG A 222 -9.00 2.21 21.21
CA ARG A 222 -9.75 3.45 21.42
C ARG A 222 -9.43 4.38 20.26
N LEU A 223 -10.45 4.84 19.53
CA LEU A 223 -10.30 6.01 18.68
C LEU A 223 -10.06 7.19 19.62
N GLY A 224 -8.80 7.60 19.78
CA GLY A 224 -8.43 8.51 20.84
C GLY A 224 -7.88 9.81 20.31
N THR A 225 -8.50 10.89 20.77
CA THR A 225 -7.95 12.25 20.76
C THR A 225 -6.78 12.41 21.75
N ASP A 226 -6.55 11.44 22.63
CA ASP A 226 -5.53 11.45 23.70
C ASP A 226 -4.12 11.03 23.22
N LEU A 227 -3.78 11.25 21.95
CA LEU A 227 -2.45 11.03 21.43
C LEU A 227 -1.55 12.25 21.74
N PRO A 228 -0.23 12.03 21.95
CA PRO A 228 0.69 13.11 22.28
C PRO A 228 0.66 14.25 21.25
N GLY A 229 0.84 15.50 21.71
CA GLY A 229 0.86 16.66 20.81
C GLY A 229 1.94 16.57 19.73
N GLN A 230 3.06 15.90 20.03
CA GLN A 230 4.12 15.64 19.04
C GLN A 230 3.66 14.70 17.93
N PHE A 231 2.82 13.70 18.23
CA PHE A 231 2.20 12.85 17.22
C PHE A 231 1.34 13.67 16.25
N TRP A 232 0.53 14.60 16.74
CA TRP A 232 -0.32 15.43 15.88
C TRP A 232 0.47 16.38 15.00
N ARG A 233 1.58 16.93 15.51
CA ARG A 233 2.52 17.74 14.70
C ARG A 233 3.15 16.90 13.58
N TYR A 234 3.57 15.68 13.88
CA TYR A 234 4.09 14.74 12.89
C TYR A 234 3.01 14.32 11.88
N ALA A 235 1.80 14.04 12.33
CA ALA A 235 0.67 13.70 11.46
C ALA A 235 0.32 14.86 10.51
N ALA A 236 0.34 16.11 11.00
CA ALA A 236 0.12 17.31 10.18
C ALA A 236 1.22 17.50 9.13
N PHE A 237 2.50 17.34 9.51
CA PHE A 237 3.63 17.33 8.58
C PHE A 237 3.46 16.26 7.48
N SER A 238 3.17 15.02 7.88
CA SER A 238 3.01 13.89 6.95
C SER A 238 1.80 14.06 6.04
N ALA A 239 0.70 14.62 6.56
CA ALA A 239 -0.48 14.96 5.77
C ALA A 239 -0.17 16.05 4.74
N ALA A 240 0.57 17.11 5.13
CA ALA A 240 0.97 18.17 4.22
C ALA A 240 1.88 17.65 3.10
N THR A 241 2.90 16.84 3.43
CA THR A 241 3.78 16.25 2.40
C THR A 241 2.99 15.39 1.43
N MET A 242 2.06 14.57 1.92
CA MET A 242 1.25 13.69 1.06
C MET A 242 0.20 14.45 0.24
N PHE A 243 -0.40 15.48 0.82
CA PHE A 243 -1.31 16.38 0.12
C PHE A 243 -0.65 17.07 -1.09
N GLY A 244 0.63 17.45 -0.96
CA GLY A 244 1.44 18.01 -2.04
C GLY A 244 2.28 16.98 -2.80
N PHE A 245 1.98 15.68 -2.73
CA PHE A 245 2.76 14.65 -3.45
C PHE A 245 2.05 14.26 -4.75
N ALA A 246 2.70 14.52 -5.89
CA ALA A 246 2.14 14.18 -7.20
C ALA A 246 1.93 12.66 -7.31
N THR A 247 0.70 12.22 -7.60
CA THR A 247 0.38 10.79 -7.69
C THR A 247 0.83 10.21 -9.02
N TRP A 248 1.28 8.95 -9.02
CA TRP A 248 1.71 8.26 -10.23
C TRP A 248 0.64 8.30 -11.33
N ALA A 249 -0.62 8.10 -10.98
CA ALA A 249 -1.70 8.07 -11.96
C ALA A 249 -1.81 9.36 -12.78
N VAL A 250 -1.61 10.54 -12.17
CA VAL A 250 -1.61 11.84 -12.86
C VAL A 250 -0.34 12.00 -13.68
N LEU A 251 0.82 11.56 -13.21
CA LEU A 251 2.07 11.58 -13.97
C LEU A 251 2.00 10.66 -15.18
N ALA A 252 1.49 9.45 -15.01
CA ALA A 252 1.28 8.49 -16.10
C ALA A 252 0.24 8.99 -17.12
N PHE A 253 -0.86 9.62 -16.63
CA PHE A 253 -1.84 10.29 -17.48
C PHE A 253 -1.17 11.39 -18.32
N HIS A 254 -0.32 12.22 -17.73
CA HIS A 254 0.42 13.28 -18.45
C HIS A 254 1.26 12.69 -19.59
N LEU A 255 2.03 11.64 -19.33
CA LEU A 255 2.86 10.96 -20.35
C LEU A 255 2.04 10.50 -21.54
N ALA A 256 0.93 9.81 -21.27
CA ALA A 256 0.08 9.26 -22.31
C ALA A 256 -0.68 10.37 -23.05
N HIS A 257 -1.28 11.32 -22.33
CA HIS A 257 -2.09 12.40 -22.89
C HIS A 257 -1.28 13.37 -23.78
N ARG A 258 -0.01 13.59 -23.40
CA ARG A 258 0.92 14.45 -24.18
C ARG A 258 1.76 13.66 -25.18
N HIS A 259 1.54 12.35 -25.32
CA HIS A 259 2.30 11.46 -26.22
C HIS A 259 3.82 11.59 -26.05
N LEU A 260 4.29 11.75 -24.80
CA LEU A 260 5.70 11.97 -24.49
C LEU A 260 6.51 10.67 -24.47
N ALA A 261 5.86 9.52 -24.40
CA ALA A 261 6.48 8.22 -24.42
C ALA A 261 5.54 7.18 -25.05
N PRO A 262 6.09 6.08 -25.62
CA PRO A 262 5.29 4.93 -26.02
C PRO A 262 4.46 4.38 -24.85
N THR A 263 3.26 3.89 -25.15
CA THR A 263 2.33 3.37 -24.12
C THR A 263 2.97 2.32 -23.21
N ALA A 264 3.78 1.43 -23.80
CA ALA A 264 4.51 0.40 -23.06
C ALA A 264 5.63 0.94 -22.14
N ALA A 265 6.12 2.15 -22.36
CA ALA A 265 7.15 2.76 -21.52
C ALA A 265 6.62 3.20 -20.15
N VAL A 266 5.34 3.56 -20.05
CA VAL A 266 4.74 4.05 -18.81
C VAL A 266 4.86 3.02 -17.67
N PRO A 267 4.46 1.76 -17.83
CA PRO A 267 4.63 0.77 -16.79
C PRO A 267 6.11 0.39 -16.54
N VAL A 268 7.00 0.50 -17.53
CA VAL A 268 8.45 0.33 -17.29
C VAL A 268 8.97 1.41 -16.33
N LEU A 269 8.59 2.66 -16.56
CA LEU A 269 8.94 3.78 -15.67
C LEU A 269 8.39 3.58 -14.26
N TYR A 270 7.20 2.99 -14.14
CA TYR A 270 6.67 2.62 -12.83
C TYR A 270 7.49 1.53 -12.15
N ALA A 271 7.92 0.50 -12.88
CA ALA A 271 8.81 -0.53 -12.33
C ALA A 271 10.15 0.06 -11.84
N VAL A 272 10.72 1.01 -12.59
CA VAL A 272 11.91 1.77 -12.17
C VAL A 272 11.63 2.58 -10.90
N ALA A 273 10.47 3.22 -10.81
CA ALA A 273 10.06 3.95 -9.61
C ALA A 273 9.92 3.01 -8.40
N MET A 274 9.34 1.82 -8.56
CA MET A 274 9.22 0.82 -7.49
C MET A 274 10.59 0.28 -7.03
N ALA A 275 11.50 0.05 -7.97
CA ALA A 275 12.89 -0.30 -7.64
C ALA A 275 13.58 0.80 -6.84
N SER A 276 13.42 2.06 -7.24
CA SER A 276 13.93 3.22 -6.50
C SER A 276 13.31 3.32 -5.11
N ALA A 277 11.98 3.11 -4.98
CA ALA A 277 11.30 3.13 -3.70
C ALA A 277 11.86 2.06 -2.75
N SER A 278 12.08 0.83 -3.24
CA SER A 278 12.63 -0.27 -2.45
C SER A 278 14.03 0.03 -1.93
N VAL A 279 14.93 0.50 -2.81
CA VAL A 279 16.30 0.87 -2.43
C VAL A 279 16.30 2.02 -1.43
N THR A 280 15.47 3.04 -1.69
CA THR A 280 15.39 4.23 -0.83
C THR A 280 14.78 3.88 0.53
N ALA A 281 13.75 3.02 0.60
CA ALA A 281 13.17 2.62 1.87
C ALA A 281 14.19 1.95 2.79
N VAL A 282 15.04 1.05 2.24
CA VAL A 282 16.12 0.40 3.01
C VAL A 282 17.19 1.40 3.43
N GLY A 283 17.65 2.24 2.50
CA GLY A 283 18.69 3.24 2.76
C GLY A 283 18.22 4.28 3.77
N PHE A 284 16.99 4.76 3.59
CA PHE A 284 16.40 5.78 4.45
C PHE A 284 16.03 5.24 5.83
N GLY A 285 15.61 3.98 5.94
CA GLY A 285 15.42 3.33 7.22
C GLY A 285 16.69 3.35 8.08
N ARG A 286 17.85 3.02 7.47
CA ARG A 286 19.16 3.11 8.14
C ARG A 286 19.55 4.56 8.50
N LEU A 287 19.21 5.52 7.64
CA LEU A 287 19.42 6.92 7.93
C LEU A 287 18.54 7.37 9.10
N TYR A 288 17.28 6.96 9.11
CA TYR A 288 16.34 7.26 10.21
C TYR A 288 16.85 6.71 11.54
N ASP A 289 17.39 5.50 11.58
CA ASP A 289 17.97 4.90 12.79
C ASP A 289 19.14 5.73 13.35
N ARG A 290 19.87 6.46 12.49
CA ARG A 290 21.02 7.30 12.89
C ARG A 290 20.63 8.73 13.28
N VAL A 291 19.75 9.35 12.52
CA VAL A 291 19.44 10.79 12.68
C VAL A 291 18.00 11.06 13.15
N GLY A 292 17.17 10.01 13.29
CA GLY A 292 15.79 10.09 13.73
C GLY A 292 14.93 10.96 12.79
N LEU A 293 14.00 11.69 13.39
CA LEU A 293 13.07 12.57 12.66
C LEU A 293 13.75 13.66 11.81
N ARG A 294 15.03 13.97 12.05
CA ARG A 294 15.78 14.94 11.22
C ARG A 294 15.94 14.47 9.78
N GLY A 295 15.97 13.16 9.55
CA GLY A 295 15.97 12.59 8.20
C GLY A 295 14.80 13.06 7.35
N LEU A 296 13.65 13.36 7.95
CA LEU A 296 12.45 13.83 7.25
C LEU A 296 12.62 15.19 6.55
N LEU A 297 13.69 15.95 6.85
CA LEU A 297 14.03 17.17 6.12
C LEU A 297 14.28 16.92 4.63
N THR A 298 14.63 15.71 4.24
CA THR A 298 14.86 15.34 2.83
C THR A 298 13.57 15.14 2.04
N LEU A 299 12.46 14.81 2.69
CA LEU A 299 11.22 14.44 2.00
C LEU A 299 10.58 15.60 1.23
N PRO A 300 10.36 16.80 1.79
CA PRO A 300 9.73 17.90 1.06
C PRO A 300 10.51 18.33 -0.19
N PRO A 301 11.85 18.50 -0.20
CA PRO A 301 12.57 18.82 -1.43
C PRO A 301 12.53 17.71 -2.47
N VAL A 302 12.57 16.44 -2.07
CA VAL A 302 12.39 15.30 -2.97
C VAL A 302 10.99 15.34 -3.60
N ALA A 303 9.94 15.55 -2.82
CA ALA A 303 8.57 15.66 -3.30
C ALA A 303 8.37 16.87 -4.24
N ALA A 304 8.99 18.02 -3.94
CA ALA A 304 8.94 19.23 -4.77
C ALA A 304 9.67 19.05 -6.12
N ALA A 305 10.71 18.22 -6.17
CA ALA A 305 11.45 17.94 -7.40
C ALA A 305 10.65 17.07 -8.39
N VAL A 306 9.70 16.26 -7.92
CA VAL A 306 8.92 15.34 -8.78
C VAL A 306 8.24 16.06 -9.93
N PRO A 307 7.37 17.08 -9.76
CA PRO A 307 6.70 17.72 -10.87
C PRO A 307 7.66 18.51 -11.78
N LEU A 308 8.74 19.07 -11.24
CA LEU A 308 9.76 19.75 -12.03
C LEU A 308 10.42 18.83 -13.06
N LEU A 309 10.65 17.57 -12.69
CA LEU A 309 11.27 16.56 -13.52
C LEU A 309 10.23 15.84 -14.39
N ALA A 310 9.13 15.41 -13.80
CA ALA A 310 8.13 14.56 -14.47
C ALA A 310 7.23 15.32 -15.46
N PHE A 311 7.14 16.63 -15.40
CA PHE A 311 6.43 17.46 -16.39
C PHE A 311 7.38 18.09 -17.41
N ALA A 312 8.67 17.82 -17.34
CA ALA A 312 9.61 18.28 -18.36
C ALA A 312 9.38 17.56 -19.69
N ALA A 313 9.52 18.27 -20.79
CA ALA A 313 9.37 17.71 -22.14
C ALA A 313 10.57 16.83 -22.58
N VAL A 314 11.56 16.63 -21.70
CA VAL A 314 12.79 15.89 -21.97
C VAL A 314 12.68 14.48 -21.41
N PRO A 315 12.76 13.41 -22.24
CA PRO A 315 12.58 12.04 -21.77
C PRO A 315 13.50 11.63 -20.62
N ALA A 316 14.76 12.05 -20.64
CA ALA A 316 15.72 11.74 -19.56
C ALA A 316 15.29 12.36 -18.22
N LEU A 317 14.73 13.57 -18.20
CA LEU A 317 14.22 14.19 -16.99
C LEU A 317 13.00 13.46 -16.45
N PHE A 318 12.19 12.91 -17.35
CA PHE A 318 11.04 12.11 -16.94
C PHE A 318 11.47 10.80 -16.24
N VAL A 319 12.47 10.11 -16.79
CA VAL A 319 13.05 8.91 -16.13
C VAL A 319 13.57 9.27 -14.73
N LEU A 320 14.30 10.39 -14.62
CA LEU A 320 14.78 10.89 -13.34
C LEU A 320 13.61 11.25 -12.41
N GLY A 321 12.55 11.83 -12.94
CA GLY A 321 11.30 12.12 -12.21
C GLY A 321 10.66 10.85 -11.63
N ALA A 322 10.63 9.75 -12.39
CA ALA A 322 10.14 8.46 -11.91
C ALA A 322 11.02 7.91 -10.76
N VAL A 323 12.35 8.00 -10.90
CA VAL A 323 13.29 7.61 -9.82
C VAL A 323 13.08 8.45 -8.57
N VAL A 324 12.96 9.78 -8.70
CA VAL A 324 12.75 10.71 -7.57
C VAL A 324 11.37 10.50 -6.93
N TRP A 325 10.34 10.23 -7.74
CA TRP A 325 9.01 9.87 -7.25
C TRP A 325 9.06 8.59 -6.39
N GLY A 326 9.71 7.55 -6.90
CA GLY A 326 9.93 6.31 -6.17
C GLY A 326 10.71 6.53 -4.86
N ALA A 327 11.78 7.34 -4.91
CA ALA A 327 12.54 7.69 -3.71
C ALA A 327 11.64 8.37 -2.65
N GLY A 328 10.79 9.32 -3.06
CA GLY A 328 9.81 9.96 -2.17
C GLY A 328 8.86 8.93 -1.53
N MET A 329 8.33 7.99 -2.30
CA MET A 329 7.50 6.89 -1.77
C MET A 329 8.28 6.03 -0.78
N GLY A 330 9.52 5.65 -1.08
CA GLY A 330 10.36 4.86 -0.18
C GLY A 330 10.64 5.56 1.15
N ILE A 331 10.83 6.88 1.15
CA ILE A 331 10.96 7.68 2.38
C ILE A 331 9.65 7.64 3.17
N HIS A 332 8.51 7.85 2.53
CA HIS A 332 7.19 7.75 3.18
C HIS A 332 6.99 6.39 3.84
N ASP A 333 7.19 5.30 3.12
CA ASP A 333 6.94 3.94 3.59
C ASP A 333 7.85 3.53 4.75
N SER A 334 9.13 3.90 4.70
CA SER A 334 10.09 3.56 5.74
C SER A 334 9.88 4.34 7.04
N THR A 335 9.47 5.62 6.96
CA THR A 335 9.36 6.50 8.14
C THR A 335 8.03 6.41 8.85
N MET A 336 6.94 6.09 8.13
CA MET A 336 5.60 6.06 8.69
C MET A 336 5.50 5.23 9.98
N ARG A 337 6.00 4.01 9.92
CA ARG A 337 5.90 3.05 11.05
C ARG A 337 6.86 3.41 12.17
N ALA A 338 8.09 3.80 11.82
CA ALA A 338 9.14 4.13 12.78
C ALA A 338 8.76 5.36 13.60
N ALA A 339 8.38 6.46 12.95
CA ALA A 339 8.02 7.70 13.64
C ALA A 339 6.80 7.55 14.54
N VAL A 340 5.75 6.83 14.13
CA VAL A 340 4.59 6.57 14.99
C VAL A 340 4.99 5.72 16.20
N ALA A 341 5.87 4.72 16.02
CA ALA A 341 6.36 3.90 17.13
C ALA A 341 7.17 4.72 18.16
N ASP A 342 7.93 5.71 17.69
CA ASP A 342 8.74 6.60 18.54
C ASP A 342 7.92 7.67 19.28
N LEU A 343 6.81 8.11 18.68
CA LEU A 343 6.01 9.23 19.17
C LEU A 343 4.81 8.80 20.01
N VAL A 344 4.42 7.52 19.96
CA VAL A 344 3.21 7.01 20.64
C VAL A 344 3.60 5.94 21.65
N PRO A 345 3.11 6.03 22.91
CA PRO A 345 3.30 5.01 23.93
C PRO A 345 2.88 3.61 23.45
N ALA A 346 3.59 2.59 23.90
CA ALA A 346 3.43 1.20 23.42
C ALA A 346 1.98 0.68 23.54
N ASP A 347 1.27 1.08 24.58
CA ASP A 347 -0.14 0.69 24.83
C ASP A 347 -1.14 1.39 23.90
N ARG A 348 -0.74 2.47 23.19
CA ARG A 348 -1.58 3.25 22.27
C ARG A 348 -1.13 3.20 20.80
N ARG A 349 -0.07 2.44 20.48
CA ARG A 349 0.48 2.36 19.11
C ARG A 349 -0.56 1.92 18.08
N GLY A 350 -1.44 0.98 18.41
CA GLY A 350 -2.52 0.56 17.50
C GLY A 350 -3.46 1.71 17.12
N THR A 351 -3.86 2.53 18.10
CA THR A 351 -4.65 3.75 17.85
C THR A 351 -3.84 4.77 17.05
N GLY A 352 -2.55 4.96 17.38
CA GLY A 352 -1.65 5.87 16.68
C GLY A 352 -1.49 5.52 15.21
N TYR A 353 -1.20 4.26 14.88
CA TYR A 353 -1.11 3.79 13.49
C TYR A 353 -2.42 3.97 12.73
N GLY A 354 -3.54 3.60 13.34
CA GLY A 354 -4.85 3.74 12.70
C GLY A 354 -5.21 5.20 12.41
N THR A 355 -5.05 6.08 13.40
CA THR A 355 -5.32 7.52 13.23
C THR A 355 -4.38 8.13 12.18
N PHE A 356 -3.09 7.79 12.22
CA PHE A 356 -2.10 8.27 11.26
C PHE A 356 -2.46 7.85 9.83
N THR A 357 -2.76 6.57 9.60
CA THR A 357 -3.09 6.08 8.25
C THR A 357 -4.37 6.68 7.71
N ALA A 358 -5.36 6.97 8.57
CA ALA A 358 -6.59 7.66 8.16
C ALA A 358 -6.31 9.11 7.73
N VAL A 359 -5.57 9.87 8.53
CA VAL A 359 -5.18 11.25 8.20
C VAL A 359 -4.36 11.30 6.91
N TYR A 360 -3.40 10.40 6.77
CA TYR A 360 -2.56 10.28 5.59
C TYR A 360 -3.35 9.91 4.34
N GLY A 361 -4.27 8.94 4.42
CA GLY A 361 -5.12 8.53 3.30
C GLY A 361 -6.07 9.64 2.84
N LEU A 362 -6.66 10.39 3.78
CA LEU A 362 -7.51 11.54 3.45
C LEU A 362 -6.71 12.68 2.81
N ALA A 363 -5.50 12.93 3.28
CA ALA A 363 -4.59 13.89 2.66
C ALA A 363 -4.21 13.46 1.23
N TRP A 364 -3.98 12.16 1.01
CA TRP A 364 -3.72 11.60 -0.31
C TRP A 364 -4.91 11.83 -1.26
N LEU A 365 -6.13 11.52 -0.83
CA LEU A 365 -7.33 11.77 -1.63
C LEU A 365 -7.47 13.26 -2.00
N ALA A 366 -7.40 14.13 -1.01
CA ALA A 366 -7.56 15.56 -1.22
C ALA A 366 -6.47 16.13 -2.14
N GLY A 367 -5.20 15.73 -1.91
CA GLY A 367 -4.06 16.14 -2.71
C GLY A 367 -4.12 15.63 -4.14
N SER A 368 -4.41 14.34 -4.34
CA SER A 368 -4.53 13.74 -5.67
C SER A 368 -5.65 14.38 -6.49
N SER A 369 -6.80 14.63 -5.86
CA SER A 369 -7.94 15.30 -6.51
C SER A 369 -7.59 16.73 -6.91
N LEU A 370 -6.96 17.49 -6.02
CA LEU A 370 -6.58 18.88 -6.29
C LEU A 370 -5.46 18.97 -7.34
N ILE A 371 -4.46 18.09 -7.28
CA ILE A 371 -3.40 18.00 -8.29
C ILE A 371 -3.98 17.69 -9.66
N GLY A 372 -4.93 16.75 -9.75
CA GLY A 372 -5.63 16.45 -10.99
C GLY A 372 -6.42 17.65 -11.53
N LEU A 373 -7.12 18.37 -10.65
CA LEU A 373 -7.85 19.60 -11.02
C LEU A 373 -6.90 20.71 -11.49
N LEU A 374 -5.80 20.94 -10.77
CA LEU A 374 -4.81 21.96 -11.14
C LEU A 374 -4.09 21.62 -12.46
N TYR A 375 -3.97 20.33 -12.77
CA TYR A 375 -3.38 19.88 -14.03
C TYR A 375 -4.19 20.39 -15.26
N GLU A 376 -5.50 20.55 -15.14
CA GLU A 376 -6.35 21.13 -16.19
C GLU A 376 -6.02 22.60 -16.47
N HIS A 377 -5.43 23.30 -15.49
CA HIS A 377 -4.94 24.68 -15.62
C HIS A 377 -3.46 24.74 -16.05
N GLY A 378 -2.82 23.57 -16.24
CA GLY A 378 -1.45 23.44 -16.72
C GLY A 378 -0.48 22.87 -15.66
N THR A 379 0.62 22.31 -16.16
CA THR A 379 1.66 21.70 -15.31
C THR A 379 2.36 22.71 -14.39
N ALA A 380 2.42 24.00 -14.79
CA ALA A 380 2.97 25.06 -13.93
C ALA A 380 2.13 25.27 -12.66
N ALA A 381 0.78 25.18 -12.76
CA ALA A 381 -0.11 25.30 -11.61
C ALA A 381 0.13 24.15 -10.61
N VAL A 382 0.26 22.91 -11.11
CA VAL A 382 0.61 21.75 -10.26
C VAL A 382 1.96 21.94 -9.59
N THR A 383 2.98 22.33 -10.36
CA THR A 383 4.34 22.53 -9.85
C THR A 383 4.38 23.60 -8.77
N GLY A 384 3.75 24.76 -9.02
CA GLY A 384 3.65 25.83 -8.02
C GLY A 384 2.93 25.40 -6.75
N PHE A 385 1.82 24.69 -6.88
CA PHE A 385 1.08 24.12 -5.76
C PHE A 385 1.93 23.15 -4.94
N VAL A 386 2.57 22.19 -5.60
CA VAL A 386 3.42 21.20 -4.90
C VAL A 386 4.55 21.88 -4.14
N ILE A 387 5.27 22.80 -4.79
CA ILE A 387 6.36 23.54 -4.14
C ILE A 387 5.86 24.32 -2.91
N ALA A 388 4.73 25.03 -3.05
CA ALA A 388 4.14 25.78 -1.95
C ALA A 388 3.75 24.89 -0.77
N VAL A 389 3.10 23.76 -1.03
CA VAL A 389 2.70 22.81 0.03
C VAL A 389 3.92 22.15 0.67
N GLN A 390 4.95 21.80 -0.09
CA GLN A 390 6.18 21.23 0.47
C GLN A 390 6.97 22.26 1.30
N ALA A 391 6.94 23.54 0.94
CA ALA A 391 7.48 24.61 1.78
C ALA A 391 6.72 24.74 3.12
N VAL A 392 5.37 24.65 3.09
CA VAL A 392 4.57 24.61 4.32
C VAL A 392 4.88 23.36 5.14
N ALA A 393 5.07 22.21 4.50
CA ALA A 393 5.47 20.99 5.20
C ALA A 393 6.82 21.13 5.93
N LEU A 394 7.82 21.79 5.31
CA LEU A 394 9.08 22.11 5.99
C LEU A 394 8.86 22.95 7.24
N LEU A 395 7.98 23.95 7.18
CA LEU A 395 7.64 24.78 8.36
C LEU A 395 6.97 23.97 9.46
N LEU A 396 6.06 23.03 9.08
CA LEU A 396 5.39 22.13 10.02
C LEU A 396 6.36 21.10 10.66
N LEU A 397 7.49 20.81 10.02
CA LEU A 397 8.49 19.90 10.57
C LEU A 397 9.31 20.57 11.70
N VAL A 398 9.53 21.89 11.66
CA VAL A 398 10.33 22.61 12.67
C VAL A 398 9.89 22.33 14.10
N PRO A 399 8.58 22.45 14.48
CA PRO A 399 8.15 22.15 15.84
C PRO A 399 8.23 20.65 16.20
N VAL A 400 8.23 19.74 15.20
CA VAL A 400 8.44 18.31 15.43
C VAL A 400 9.89 18.04 15.87
N LEU A 401 10.84 18.76 15.29
CA LEU A 401 12.28 18.61 15.59
C LEU A 401 12.71 19.30 16.87
N ARG A 402 12.02 20.39 17.28
CA ARG A 402 12.37 21.19 18.48
C ARG A 402 11.85 20.59 19.79
N SER A 403 10.94 19.64 19.71
CA SER A 403 10.28 19.07 20.91
C SER A 403 11.00 17.84 21.51
N ARG A 404 12.29 17.65 21.16
CA ARG A 404 13.18 16.65 21.78
C ARG A 404 14.24 17.32 22.63
#